data_427da0a57bf67a0d6c78be40d345b417
#
_entry.id   427da0a57bf67a0d6c78be40d345b417
#
_cell.length_a   1.000
_cell.length_b   1.000
_cell.length_c   1.000
_cell.angle_alpha   90.00
_cell.angle_beta   90.00
_cell.angle_gamma   90.00
#
_symmetry.space_group_name_H-M   'P 1'
#
loop_
_entity.id
_entity.type
_entity.pdbx_description
1 polymer ?
#
loop_
_entity_poly.entity_id
_entity_poly.type
_entity_poly.pdbx_seq_one_letter_code
_entity_poly.pdbx_strand_id
1 'polypeptide(L)'
;ACQNLADVAYPNGHVVPCSLMTLIIAGSGERKTAVDRWFCDPIREVEREKMGEDKQQQWQYQKHLGIWKTKRSEIDKKLRKETRDGEPTEVTESALSEMDEIKPTPPKNHQIIYNNTTPEALASGLYQNLPLGYLLSDEGGTVFEGRALQDTTLINDLWSGSDIRVNRKSNDSFILSDARLSASLMIQPEVLNQVLKKKGDKLRETGFFARFLVVYPPPHAGYRESLSYNKPGEDTKQFQQRIRDRLKRSIDKLEKGEQRDILEFTKPAKRLWEDLNFMIQIELRPDGVFYHAKDHGEKLMENITRIAGVIHLFENDDYRSNITEAELRYAYELCRHYSRHYIDHIVGEPRIVTLANELVRAIRLYGTKRGDCEYEFIKTTIKRRAIRDLRENENLDNALGLLMRTGHVQQSRYSNSQYILYEDLFEAVGNREPEIKNGYFYHIKELPIYEPKEKRDEKHREQIEARNLRKSSPSREGDSGSGFGQ
;
A
#
# COMPACT_ATOMS: atom_id res chain seq x y z
N ALA A 1 16.70 2.66 -2.28
CA ALA A 1 18.09 2.28 -2.58
C ALA A 1 18.13 1.00 -3.44
N CYS A 2 17.33 -0.04 -3.13
CA CYS A 2 17.45 -1.36 -3.79
C CYS A 2 16.66 -1.52 -5.10
N GLN A 3 15.70 -0.65 -5.41
CA GLN A 3 14.70 -0.88 -6.47
C GLN A 3 15.28 -1.04 -7.90
N ASN A 4 16.56 -0.72 -8.13
CA ASN A 4 17.22 -0.94 -9.40
C ASN A 4 18.29 -2.03 -9.37
N LEU A 5 18.50 -2.72 -8.25
CA LEU A 5 19.46 -3.81 -8.16
C LEU A 5 18.89 -5.08 -8.76
N ALA A 6 17.66 -5.43 -8.40
CA ALA A 6 16.99 -6.63 -8.89
C ALA A 6 15.47 -6.47 -8.87
N ASP A 7 14.80 -7.34 -9.62
CA ASP A 7 13.37 -7.62 -9.56
C ASP A 7 13.17 -9.06 -8.98
N VAL A 8 11.95 -9.42 -8.55
CA VAL A 8 11.68 -10.73 -7.94
C VAL A 8 10.74 -11.54 -8.81
N ALA A 9 11.10 -12.79 -9.12
CA ALA A 9 10.24 -13.73 -9.82
C ALA A 9 9.35 -14.51 -8.84
N TYR A 10 8.04 -14.53 -9.12
CA TYR A 10 7.09 -15.43 -8.45
C TYR A 10 7.38 -16.90 -8.79
N PRO A 11 6.85 -17.87 -8.04
CA PRO A 11 6.96 -19.27 -8.39
C PRO A 11 6.46 -19.62 -9.80
N ASN A 12 5.50 -18.87 -10.34
CA ASN A 12 4.94 -19.02 -11.70
C ASN A 12 5.72 -18.27 -12.79
N GLY A 13 6.83 -17.60 -12.44
CA GLY A 13 7.69 -16.87 -13.38
C GLY A 13 7.28 -15.41 -13.63
N HIS A 14 6.17 -14.91 -13.08
CA HIS A 14 5.85 -13.48 -13.16
C HIS A 14 6.86 -12.66 -12.34
N VAL A 15 7.36 -11.57 -12.91
CA VAL A 15 8.40 -10.73 -12.31
C VAL A 15 7.82 -9.43 -11.81
N VAL A 16 8.17 -9.05 -10.59
CA VAL A 16 7.73 -7.80 -9.95
C VAL A 16 8.92 -6.96 -9.47
N PRO A 17 8.85 -5.62 -9.57
CA PRO A 17 9.89 -4.72 -9.07
C PRO A 17 10.02 -4.73 -7.55
N CYS A 18 11.21 -4.34 -7.04
CA CYS A 18 11.45 -4.08 -5.61
C CYS A 18 11.06 -2.65 -5.18
N SER A 19 10.20 -1.96 -5.92
CA SER A 19 9.69 -0.63 -5.55
C SER A 19 8.64 -0.74 -4.45
N LEU A 20 8.74 0.08 -3.41
CA LEU A 20 7.82 0.12 -2.28
C LEU A 20 7.16 1.49 -2.15
N MET A 21 5.91 1.51 -1.74
CA MET A 21 5.19 2.72 -1.37
C MET A 21 4.74 2.64 0.08
N THR A 22 5.03 3.66 0.86
CA THR A 22 4.66 3.74 2.29
C THR A 22 3.78 4.95 2.55
N LEU A 23 2.74 4.77 3.34
CA LEU A 23 1.87 5.83 3.84
C LEU A 23 1.91 5.83 5.37
N ILE A 24 2.52 6.88 5.93
CA ILE A 24 2.71 7.02 7.37
C ILE A 24 1.68 8.02 7.88
N ILE A 25 0.75 7.55 8.71
CA ILE A 25 -0.29 8.38 9.32
C ILE A 25 0.22 8.80 10.69
N ALA A 26 0.52 10.08 10.88
CA ALA A 26 1.02 10.58 12.16
C ALA A 26 0.61 12.05 12.40
N GLY A 27 0.21 12.34 13.64
CA GLY A 27 -0.23 13.66 14.07
C GLY A 27 0.86 14.74 13.97
N SER A 28 0.46 15.98 14.18
CA SER A 28 1.41 17.08 14.31
C SER A 28 2.27 16.85 15.57
N GLY A 29 3.56 17.21 15.50
CA GLY A 29 4.47 17.03 16.63
C GLY A 29 5.00 15.61 16.85
N GLU A 30 4.64 14.60 16.06
CA GLU A 30 5.12 13.21 16.17
C GLU A 30 6.54 12.98 15.62
N ARG A 31 7.34 14.04 15.48
CA ARG A 31 8.75 14.03 15.02
C ARG A 31 8.96 13.39 13.65
N LYS A 32 7.96 13.47 12.77
CA LYS A 32 8.03 12.96 11.40
C LYS A 32 9.32 13.37 10.67
N THR A 33 9.62 14.66 10.66
CA THR A 33 10.82 15.23 10.02
C THR A 33 12.13 14.69 10.59
N ALA A 34 12.18 14.37 11.91
CA ALA A 34 13.39 13.80 12.51
C ALA A 34 13.61 12.35 12.04
N VAL A 35 12.54 11.56 11.97
CA VAL A 35 12.58 10.19 11.45
C VAL A 35 12.93 10.21 9.96
N ASP A 36 12.31 11.08 9.17
CA ASP A 36 12.62 11.26 7.76
C ASP A 36 14.12 11.53 7.54
N ARG A 37 14.70 12.44 8.29
CA ARG A 37 16.14 12.73 8.20
C ARG A 37 17.00 11.50 8.44
N TRP A 38 16.72 10.72 9.46
CA TRP A 38 17.53 9.54 9.77
C TRP A 38 17.56 8.51 8.63
N PHE A 39 16.44 8.31 7.96
CA PHE A 39 16.31 7.30 6.91
C PHE A 39 16.58 7.84 5.50
N CYS A 40 16.30 9.12 5.26
CA CYS A 40 16.38 9.69 3.91
C CYS A 40 17.62 10.56 3.67
N ASP A 41 18.30 11.07 4.72
CA ASP A 41 19.52 11.87 4.51
C ASP A 41 20.62 11.13 3.74
N PRO A 42 20.87 9.82 3.94
CA PRO A 42 21.83 9.09 3.10
C PRO A 42 21.49 9.13 1.60
N ILE A 43 20.20 9.13 1.25
CA ILE A 43 19.76 9.24 -0.15
C ILE A 43 20.02 10.67 -0.68
N ARG A 44 19.68 11.69 0.12
CA ARG A 44 19.91 13.10 -0.20
C ARG A 44 21.39 13.42 -0.37
N GLU A 45 22.24 12.78 0.43
CA GLU A 45 23.70 12.95 0.35
C GLU A 45 24.25 12.38 -0.97
N VAL A 46 23.88 11.14 -1.33
CA VAL A 46 24.30 10.51 -2.59
C VAL A 46 23.79 11.30 -3.80
N GLU A 47 22.52 11.74 -3.79
CA GLU A 47 21.95 12.57 -4.84
C GLU A 47 22.75 13.88 -5.00
N ARG A 48 23.06 14.56 -3.89
CA ARG A 48 23.81 15.83 -3.90
C ARG A 48 25.25 15.65 -4.40
N GLU A 49 25.91 14.55 -4.00
CA GLU A 49 27.23 14.17 -4.49
C GLU A 49 27.22 14.02 -6.02
N LYS A 50 26.30 13.21 -6.54
CA LYS A 50 26.16 12.94 -7.97
C LYS A 50 25.75 14.19 -8.77
N MET A 51 24.78 14.98 -8.27
CA MET A 51 24.42 16.26 -8.90
C MET A 51 25.57 17.29 -8.90
N GLY A 52 26.54 17.16 -8.00
CA GLY A 52 27.78 17.93 -8.02
C GLY A 52 28.66 17.58 -9.24
N GLU A 53 28.78 16.28 -9.53
CA GLU A 53 29.45 15.75 -10.72
C GLU A 53 28.75 16.19 -12.02
N ASP A 54 27.40 16.15 -12.01
CA ASP A 54 26.55 16.54 -13.14
C ASP A 54 26.77 17.99 -13.57
N LYS A 55 26.99 18.92 -12.63
CA LYS A 55 27.24 20.33 -12.97
C LYS A 55 28.46 20.51 -13.86
N GLN A 56 29.51 19.74 -13.64
CA GLN A 56 30.72 19.81 -14.46
C GLN A 56 30.46 19.26 -15.89
N GLN A 57 29.75 18.12 -15.97
CA GLN A 57 29.37 17.54 -17.26
C GLN A 57 28.40 18.44 -18.01
N GLN A 58 27.44 19.05 -17.32
CA GLN A 58 26.48 19.99 -17.90
C GLN A 58 27.19 21.25 -18.43
N TRP A 59 28.19 21.77 -17.72
CA TRP A 59 28.99 22.89 -18.19
C TRP A 59 29.75 22.54 -19.47
N GLN A 60 30.39 21.37 -19.53
CA GLN A 60 31.08 20.88 -20.73
C GLN A 60 30.10 20.71 -21.90
N TYR A 61 28.95 20.11 -21.66
CA TYR A 61 27.88 19.96 -22.64
C TYR A 61 27.43 21.31 -23.19
N GLN A 62 27.16 22.31 -22.35
CA GLN A 62 26.77 23.66 -22.80
C GLN A 62 27.84 24.32 -23.68
N LYS A 63 29.10 24.14 -23.32
CA LYS A 63 30.22 24.61 -24.14
C LYS A 63 30.24 23.93 -25.52
N HIS A 64 30.13 22.60 -25.56
CA HIS A 64 30.11 21.86 -26.82
C HIS A 64 28.87 22.19 -27.66
N LEU A 65 27.71 22.30 -27.00
CA LEU A 65 26.46 22.68 -27.65
C LEU A 65 26.54 24.10 -28.24
N GLY A 66 27.18 25.04 -27.56
CA GLY A 66 27.42 26.39 -28.07
C GLY A 66 28.26 26.37 -29.34
N ILE A 67 29.37 25.62 -29.35
CA ILE A 67 30.22 25.43 -30.53
C ILE A 67 29.43 24.77 -31.67
N TRP A 68 28.68 23.72 -31.37
CA TRP A 68 27.87 23.04 -32.36
C TRP A 68 26.82 23.96 -32.99
N LYS A 69 26.07 24.73 -32.17
CA LYS A 69 25.08 25.71 -32.64
C LYS A 69 25.70 26.75 -33.57
N THR A 70 26.87 27.26 -33.25
CA THR A 70 27.57 28.24 -34.08
C THR A 70 27.94 27.64 -35.44
N LYS A 71 28.58 26.46 -35.45
CA LYS A 71 28.93 25.76 -36.70
C LYS A 71 27.71 25.44 -37.56
N ARG A 72 26.65 24.90 -36.96
CA ARG A 72 25.41 24.59 -37.65
C ARG A 72 24.75 25.82 -38.25
N SER A 73 24.76 26.95 -37.52
CA SER A 73 24.19 28.21 -38.01
C SER A 73 24.96 28.77 -39.22
N GLU A 74 26.27 28.57 -39.31
CA GLU A 74 27.04 28.98 -40.48
C GLU A 74 26.73 28.11 -41.71
N ILE A 75 26.60 26.81 -41.54
CA ILE A 75 26.17 25.91 -42.62
C ILE A 75 24.75 26.26 -43.09
N ASP A 76 23.83 26.55 -42.16
CA ASP A 76 22.44 26.95 -42.45
C ASP A 76 22.38 28.27 -43.25
N LYS A 77 23.23 29.25 -42.89
CA LYS A 77 23.36 30.51 -43.64
C LYS A 77 23.87 30.28 -45.07
N LYS A 78 24.86 29.40 -45.21
CA LYS A 78 25.40 29.02 -46.51
C LYS A 78 24.33 28.35 -47.39
N LEU A 79 23.59 27.38 -46.83
CA LEU A 79 22.49 26.68 -47.50
C LEU A 79 21.40 27.65 -47.98
N ARG A 80 21.00 28.62 -47.14
CA ARG A 80 20.00 29.63 -47.50
C ARG A 80 20.51 30.57 -48.63
N LYS A 81 21.82 30.85 -48.67
CA LYS A 81 22.42 31.65 -49.73
C LYS A 81 22.42 30.88 -51.06
N GLU A 82 22.92 29.63 -51.09
CA GLU A 82 22.94 28.74 -52.25
C GLU A 82 21.54 28.54 -52.83
N THR A 83 20.54 28.24 -51.94
CA THR A 83 19.12 28.08 -52.35
C THR A 83 18.55 29.34 -52.99
N ARG A 84 18.89 30.55 -52.45
CA ARG A 84 18.41 31.81 -52.99
C ARG A 84 19.07 32.14 -54.31
N ASP A 85 20.36 31.82 -54.45
CA ASP A 85 21.17 32.15 -55.61
C ASP A 85 21.04 31.07 -56.73
N GLY A 86 20.27 29.97 -56.47
CA GLY A 86 20.05 28.87 -57.43
C GLY A 86 21.25 27.96 -57.62
N GLU A 87 22.19 27.96 -56.67
CA GLU A 87 23.38 27.11 -56.68
C GLU A 87 23.08 25.68 -56.21
N PRO A 88 23.88 24.66 -56.56
CA PRO A 88 23.74 23.30 -56.05
C PRO A 88 23.89 23.25 -54.55
N THR A 89 22.97 22.57 -53.82
CA THR A 89 22.89 22.52 -52.36
C THR A 89 23.36 21.20 -51.76
N GLU A 90 23.60 20.14 -52.56
CA GLU A 90 23.84 18.76 -52.10
C GLU A 90 25.02 18.65 -51.12
N VAL A 91 26.11 19.39 -51.35
CA VAL A 91 27.29 19.37 -50.47
C VAL A 91 26.98 20.01 -49.12
N THR A 92 26.22 21.11 -49.13
CA THR A 92 25.85 21.83 -47.90
C THR A 92 24.76 21.07 -47.11
N GLU A 93 23.86 20.39 -47.80
CA GLU A 93 22.88 19.48 -47.18
C GLU A 93 23.56 18.27 -46.52
N SER A 94 24.56 17.65 -47.20
CA SER A 94 25.35 16.56 -46.57
C SER A 94 26.10 17.06 -45.33
N ALA A 95 26.73 18.25 -45.41
CA ALA A 95 27.41 18.84 -44.24
C ALA A 95 26.43 19.16 -43.08
N LEU A 96 25.19 19.53 -43.38
CA LEU A 96 24.17 19.78 -42.38
C LEU A 96 23.75 18.45 -41.71
N SER A 97 23.57 17.37 -42.49
CA SER A 97 23.27 16.05 -41.98
C SER A 97 24.36 15.50 -41.08
N GLU A 98 25.63 15.60 -41.49
CA GLU A 98 26.79 15.23 -40.67
C GLU A 98 26.85 16.03 -39.37
N MET A 99 26.51 17.34 -39.42
CA MET A 99 26.45 18.17 -38.21
C MET A 99 25.33 17.73 -37.27
N ASP A 100 24.20 17.30 -37.79
CA ASP A 100 23.09 16.82 -36.95
C ASP A 100 23.40 15.46 -36.30
N GLU A 101 24.17 14.58 -36.94
CA GLU A 101 24.67 13.32 -36.36
C GLU A 101 25.62 13.54 -35.17
N ILE A 102 26.49 14.58 -35.23
CA ILE A 102 27.43 14.89 -34.14
C ILE A 102 26.86 15.84 -33.09
N LYS A 103 25.53 16.05 -33.09
CA LYS A 103 24.88 16.89 -32.08
C LYS A 103 25.17 16.39 -30.67
N PRO A 104 25.70 17.24 -29.77
CA PRO A 104 25.94 16.83 -28.40
C PRO A 104 24.69 16.37 -27.72
N THR A 105 24.74 15.20 -27.07
CA THR A 105 23.62 14.67 -26.25
C THR A 105 23.70 15.25 -24.85
N PRO A 106 22.57 15.70 -24.27
CA PRO A 106 22.57 16.22 -22.92
C PRO A 106 22.96 15.12 -21.94
N PRO A 107 23.80 15.38 -20.96
CA PRO A 107 24.08 14.42 -19.89
C PRO A 107 22.83 14.22 -19.08
N LYS A 108 22.63 12.99 -18.60
CA LYS A 108 21.56 12.69 -17.64
C LYS A 108 21.92 13.28 -16.28
N ASN A 109 20.94 13.86 -15.59
CA ASN A 109 21.12 14.31 -14.22
C ASN A 109 20.76 13.18 -13.25
N HIS A 110 21.35 13.22 -12.06
CA HIS A 110 21.13 12.23 -11.01
C HIS A 110 20.03 12.67 -10.03
N GLN A 111 18.97 13.30 -10.53
CA GLN A 111 17.81 13.59 -9.69
C GLN A 111 17.07 12.29 -9.36
N ILE A 112 16.94 11.99 -8.08
CA ILE A 112 16.28 10.79 -7.55
C ILE A 112 15.04 11.19 -6.75
N ILE A 113 15.13 12.26 -5.95
CA ILE A 113 14.07 12.69 -5.04
C ILE A 113 13.13 13.66 -5.74
N TYR A 114 11.83 13.33 -5.68
CA TYR A 114 10.73 14.14 -6.18
C TYR A 114 9.81 14.46 -5.00
N ASN A 115 9.58 15.74 -4.72
CA ASN A 115 8.73 16.16 -3.62
C ASN A 115 7.40 16.74 -4.15
N ASN A 116 7.36 18.02 -4.41
CA ASN A 116 6.18 18.69 -4.97
C ASN A 116 6.26 18.66 -6.50
N THR A 117 5.70 17.64 -7.12
CA THR A 117 5.77 17.41 -8.57
C THR A 117 4.38 17.20 -9.17
N THR A 118 4.22 17.44 -10.47
CA THR A 118 3.04 17.00 -11.23
C THR A 118 3.33 15.65 -11.90
N PRO A 119 2.31 14.88 -12.33
CA PRO A 119 2.52 13.64 -13.07
C PRO A 119 3.40 13.83 -14.31
N GLU A 120 3.19 14.93 -15.05
CA GLU A 120 3.93 15.23 -16.25
C GLU A 120 5.41 15.59 -15.94
N ALA A 121 5.64 16.36 -14.87
CA ALA A 121 6.99 16.71 -14.43
C ALA A 121 7.74 15.48 -13.92
N LEU A 122 7.06 14.58 -13.20
CA LEU A 122 7.62 13.31 -12.74
C LEU A 122 8.02 12.42 -13.93
N ALA A 123 7.09 12.20 -14.89
CA ALA A 123 7.39 11.39 -16.07
C ALA A 123 8.52 11.98 -16.92
N SER A 124 8.53 13.30 -17.13
CA SER A 124 9.58 14.00 -17.86
C SER A 124 10.92 13.94 -17.12
N GLY A 125 10.89 14.10 -15.79
CA GLY A 125 12.09 14.00 -14.97
C GLY A 125 12.72 12.61 -15.02
N LEU A 126 11.92 11.55 -14.88
CA LEU A 126 12.39 10.15 -14.99
C LEU A 126 12.92 9.81 -16.40
N TYR A 127 12.34 10.41 -17.44
CA TYR A 127 12.80 10.21 -18.82
C TYR A 127 14.13 10.94 -19.11
N GLN A 128 14.25 12.20 -18.69
CA GLN A 128 15.43 13.05 -18.97
C GLN A 128 16.61 12.73 -18.06
N ASN A 129 16.34 12.23 -16.86
CA ASN A 129 17.35 11.90 -15.85
C ASN A 129 17.50 10.36 -15.72
N LEU A 130 17.76 9.89 -14.50
CA LEU A 130 17.74 8.46 -14.22
C LEU A 130 16.29 7.94 -14.16
N PRO A 131 15.99 6.75 -14.72
CA PRO A 131 14.67 6.11 -14.59
C PRO A 131 14.48 5.51 -13.19
N LEU A 132 14.90 6.23 -12.17
CA LEU A 132 14.92 5.84 -10.76
C LEU A 132 14.39 7.00 -9.92
N GLY A 133 13.19 6.86 -9.35
CA GLY A 133 12.53 7.91 -8.59
C GLY A 133 12.16 7.52 -7.17
N TYR A 134 12.17 8.52 -6.30
CA TYR A 134 11.67 8.43 -4.93
C TYR A 134 10.75 9.63 -4.65
N LEU A 135 9.44 9.39 -4.60
CA LEU A 135 8.46 10.41 -4.25
C LEU A 135 8.41 10.54 -2.72
N LEU A 136 8.94 11.62 -2.21
CA LEU A 136 9.11 11.86 -0.78
C LEU A 136 8.32 13.08 -0.33
N SER A 137 7.47 12.94 0.69
CA SER A 137 6.77 14.06 1.31
C SER A 137 6.52 13.83 2.79
N ASP A 138 7.00 14.73 3.63
CA ASP A 138 6.71 14.80 5.06
C ASP A 138 5.40 15.54 5.36
N GLU A 139 4.84 16.25 4.36
CA GLU A 139 3.53 16.86 4.34
C GLU A 139 2.67 16.26 3.23
N GLY A 140 2.30 14.99 3.37
CA GLY A 140 1.54 14.24 2.35
C GLY A 140 0.23 14.91 1.94
N GLY A 141 -0.35 15.78 2.77
CA GLY A 141 -1.51 16.59 2.40
C GLY A 141 -1.31 17.35 1.09
N THR A 142 -0.14 17.93 0.88
CA THR A 142 0.20 18.66 -0.36
C THR A 142 0.23 17.76 -1.59
N VAL A 143 0.64 16.50 -1.42
CA VAL A 143 0.66 15.49 -2.49
C VAL A 143 -0.77 15.04 -2.82
N PHE A 144 -1.61 14.75 -1.78
CA PHE A 144 -2.98 14.28 -1.96
C PHE A 144 -3.96 15.37 -2.44
N GLU A 145 -3.76 16.62 -2.02
CA GLU A 145 -4.58 17.77 -2.45
C GLU A 145 -4.02 18.43 -3.71
N GLY A 146 -2.72 18.29 -3.95
CA GLY A 146 -2.01 18.84 -5.09
C GLY A 146 -2.26 18.10 -6.41
N ARG A 147 -1.45 18.46 -7.40
CA ARG A 147 -1.55 17.90 -8.74
C ARG A 147 -0.87 16.53 -8.89
N ALA A 148 0.01 16.14 -7.97
CA ALA A 148 0.78 14.89 -8.05
C ALA A 148 -0.11 13.64 -8.20
N LEU A 149 -1.28 13.61 -7.55
CA LEU A 149 -2.23 12.51 -7.61
C LEU A 149 -3.44 12.78 -8.52
N GLN A 150 -3.36 13.72 -9.45
CA GLN A 150 -4.40 13.90 -10.47
C GLN A 150 -4.46 12.68 -11.41
N ASP A 151 -3.31 12.10 -11.69
CA ASP A 151 -3.18 10.85 -12.45
C ASP A 151 -2.52 9.77 -11.58
N THR A 152 -3.36 8.99 -10.89
CA THR A 152 -2.89 7.83 -10.10
C THR A 152 -2.43 6.68 -10.98
N THR A 153 -2.84 6.64 -12.25
CA THR A 153 -2.47 5.61 -13.22
C THR A 153 -0.96 5.65 -13.46
N LEU A 154 -0.41 6.85 -13.70
CA LEU A 154 1.04 7.02 -13.87
C LEU A 154 1.83 6.45 -12.68
N ILE A 155 1.41 6.76 -11.45
CA ILE A 155 2.10 6.28 -10.24
C ILE A 155 1.97 4.76 -10.09
N ASN A 156 0.79 4.22 -10.40
CA ASN A 156 0.54 2.78 -10.40
C ASN A 156 1.40 2.05 -11.43
N ASP A 157 1.55 2.61 -12.63
CA ASP A 157 2.37 2.05 -13.71
C ASP A 157 3.86 2.09 -13.37
N LEU A 158 4.34 3.19 -12.81
CA LEU A 158 5.72 3.32 -12.31
C LEU A 158 6.03 2.34 -11.18
N TRP A 159 5.06 2.10 -10.27
CA TRP A 159 5.20 1.09 -9.22
C TRP A 159 5.24 -0.32 -9.81
N SER A 160 4.45 -0.59 -10.83
CA SER A 160 4.42 -1.88 -11.53
C SER A 160 5.61 -2.09 -12.48
N GLY A 161 6.37 -1.03 -12.78
CA GLY A 161 7.49 -1.07 -13.73
C GLY A 161 7.04 -1.18 -15.19
N SER A 162 5.82 -0.75 -15.49
CA SER A 162 5.26 -0.77 -16.84
C SER A 162 5.84 0.33 -17.72
N ASP A 163 5.90 0.11 -19.03
CA ASP A 163 6.23 1.15 -20.00
C ASP A 163 5.11 2.20 -20.09
N ILE A 164 5.51 3.47 -20.05
CA ILE A 164 4.59 4.59 -20.07
C ILE A 164 4.82 5.41 -21.35
N ARG A 165 3.75 5.56 -22.14
CA ARG A 165 3.76 6.38 -23.36
C ARG A 165 3.19 7.75 -23.05
N VAL A 166 4.02 8.78 -23.17
CA VAL A 166 3.62 10.17 -22.97
C VAL A 166 3.44 10.85 -24.32
N ASN A 167 2.19 11.09 -24.69
CA ASN A 167 1.81 11.78 -25.94
C ASN A 167 1.44 13.23 -25.60
N ARG A 168 2.16 14.22 -26.13
CA ARG A 168 1.89 15.65 -25.90
C ARG A 168 1.61 16.37 -27.21
N LYS A 169 0.67 17.30 -27.19
CA LYS A 169 0.34 18.13 -28.37
C LYS A 169 1.42 19.16 -28.74
N SER A 170 2.23 19.56 -27.78
CA SER A 170 3.17 20.71 -27.91
C SER A 170 4.66 20.36 -27.73
N ASN A 171 5.00 19.14 -27.34
CA ASN A 171 6.38 18.68 -27.11
C ASN A 171 6.57 17.28 -27.69
N ASP A 172 7.84 16.89 -27.82
CA ASP A 172 8.20 15.56 -28.28
C ASP A 172 7.54 14.47 -27.40
N SER A 173 6.83 13.56 -28.02
CA SER A 173 6.31 12.36 -27.39
C SER A 173 7.48 11.44 -27.04
N PHE A 174 7.40 10.77 -25.88
CA PHE A 174 8.43 9.84 -25.46
C PHE A 174 7.84 8.58 -24.82
N ILE A 175 8.63 7.54 -24.79
CA ILE A 175 8.32 6.30 -24.06
C ILE A 175 9.27 6.23 -22.86
N LEU A 176 8.71 6.21 -21.67
CA LEU A 176 9.43 5.97 -20.42
C LEU A 176 9.39 4.47 -20.14
N SER A 177 10.47 3.78 -20.49
CA SER A 177 10.61 2.35 -20.27
C SER A 177 11.46 2.09 -19.04
N ASP A 178 11.13 1.01 -18.35
CA ASP A 178 11.94 0.44 -17.28
C ASP A 178 12.15 1.36 -16.06
N ALA A 179 11.32 2.38 -15.89
CA ALA A 179 11.39 3.28 -14.75
C ALA A 179 10.87 2.62 -13.46
N ARG A 180 11.43 3.02 -12.34
CA ARG A 180 11.07 2.55 -11.01
C ARG A 180 10.77 3.73 -10.09
N LEU A 181 9.66 3.64 -9.37
CA LEU A 181 9.26 4.64 -8.39
C LEU A 181 8.93 3.98 -7.05
N SER A 182 9.64 4.40 -6.01
CA SER A 182 9.23 4.19 -4.63
C SER A 182 8.62 5.48 -4.07
N ALA A 183 7.77 5.38 -3.04
CA ALA A 183 7.19 6.54 -2.41
C ALA A 183 7.19 6.42 -0.87
N SER A 184 7.37 7.55 -0.19
CA SER A 184 7.14 7.68 1.25
C SER A 184 6.36 8.95 1.51
N LEU A 185 5.11 8.79 1.92
CA LEU A 185 4.20 9.91 2.17
C LEU A 185 3.80 9.90 3.65
N MET A 186 3.94 11.04 4.31
CA MET A 186 3.53 11.21 5.70
C MET A 186 2.32 12.14 5.75
N ILE A 187 1.22 11.70 6.35
CA ILE A 187 -0.03 12.44 6.38
C ILE A 187 -0.59 12.55 7.80
N GLN A 188 -1.26 13.65 8.09
CA GLN A 188 -1.97 13.80 9.35
C GLN A 188 -3.34 13.07 9.28
N PRO A 189 -3.83 12.49 10.40
CA PRO A 189 -5.09 11.75 10.42
C PRO A 189 -6.28 12.55 9.90
N GLU A 190 -6.37 13.84 10.28
CA GLU A 190 -7.45 14.71 9.89
C GLU A 190 -7.46 14.99 8.38
N VAL A 191 -6.26 15.18 7.80
CA VAL A 191 -6.09 15.39 6.35
C VAL A 191 -6.42 14.11 5.59
N LEU A 192 -5.96 12.95 6.08
CA LEU A 192 -6.31 11.65 5.48
C LEU A 192 -7.82 11.45 5.48
N ASN A 193 -8.51 11.72 6.59
CA ASN A 193 -9.96 11.62 6.69
C ASN A 193 -10.69 12.52 5.66
N GLN A 194 -10.17 13.73 5.40
CA GLN A 194 -10.71 14.61 4.36
C GLN A 194 -10.48 14.03 2.96
N VAL A 195 -9.30 13.49 2.69
CA VAL A 195 -8.97 12.82 1.41
C VAL A 195 -9.90 11.63 1.18
N LEU A 196 -10.05 10.76 2.20
CA LEU A 196 -10.91 9.58 2.12
C LEU A 196 -12.37 9.95 1.87
N LYS A 197 -12.89 11.00 2.54
CA LYS A 197 -14.26 11.50 2.29
C LYS A 197 -14.46 12.05 0.88
N LYS A 198 -13.45 12.69 0.30
CA LYS A 198 -13.57 13.35 -1.02
C LYS A 198 -13.25 12.41 -2.20
N LYS A 199 -12.27 11.54 -2.04
CA LYS A 199 -11.68 10.75 -3.14
C LYS A 199 -11.43 9.29 -2.77
N GLY A 200 -11.75 8.84 -1.55
CA GLY A 200 -11.37 7.53 -1.02
C GLY A 200 -11.82 6.39 -1.91
N ASP A 201 -13.09 6.38 -2.32
CA ASP A 201 -13.63 5.33 -3.19
C ASP A 201 -12.86 5.24 -4.51
N LYS A 202 -12.66 6.38 -5.19
CA LYS A 202 -11.90 6.43 -6.44
C LYS A 202 -10.46 5.94 -6.28
N LEU A 203 -9.77 6.34 -5.21
CA LEU A 203 -8.38 5.93 -4.95
C LEU A 203 -8.28 4.44 -4.60
N ARG A 204 -9.32 3.86 -3.99
CA ARG A 204 -9.42 2.42 -3.76
C ARG A 204 -9.76 1.67 -5.04
N GLU A 205 -10.77 2.11 -5.81
CA GLU A 205 -11.17 1.50 -7.08
C GLU A 205 -10.03 1.45 -8.10
N THR A 206 -9.16 2.48 -8.13
CA THR A 206 -7.96 2.48 -8.98
C THR A 206 -6.82 1.62 -8.42
N GLY A 207 -6.99 1.02 -7.23
CA GLY A 207 -5.97 0.25 -6.54
C GLY A 207 -4.77 1.08 -6.09
N PHE A 208 -4.90 2.41 -6.03
CA PHE A 208 -3.81 3.29 -5.62
C PHE A 208 -3.40 3.01 -4.17
N PHE A 209 -4.35 3.08 -3.23
CA PHE A 209 -4.06 2.80 -1.83
C PHE A 209 -3.59 1.36 -1.58
N ALA A 210 -4.06 0.39 -2.36
CA ALA A 210 -3.70 -1.01 -2.23
C ALA A 210 -2.20 -1.30 -2.41
N ARG A 211 -1.48 -0.39 -3.04
CA ARG A 211 -0.03 -0.46 -3.27
C ARG A 211 0.79 0.07 -2.11
N PHE A 212 0.14 0.76 -1.15
CA PHE A 212 0.81 1.35 -0.01
C PHE A 212 0.86 0.42 1.19
N LEU A 213 2.02 0.39 1.81
CA LEU A 213 2.23 -0.13 3.16
C LEU A 213 1.81 0.95 4.14
N VAL A 214 0.63 0.79 4.73
CA VAL A 214 0.03 1.79 5.62
C VAL A 214 0.48 1.55 7.04
N VAL A 215 0.95 2.61 7.72
CA VAL A 215 1.32 2.55 9.12
C VAL A 215 0.74 3.72 9.91
N TYR A 216 0.16 3.43 11.05
CA TYR A 216 -0.32 4.41 12.01
C TYR A 216 0.26 4.08 13.38
N PRO A 217 1.45 4.61 13.69
CA PRO A 217 2.08 4.35 14.98
C PRO A 217 1.25 4.99 16.10
N PRO A 218 1.26 4.40 17.30
CA PRO A 218 0.61 5.01 18.47
C PRO A 218 1.23 6.39 18.76
N PRO A 219 0.41 7.39 19.13
CA PRO A 219 0.93 8.72 19.45
C PRO A 219 1.81 8.67 20.69
N HIS A 220 2.98 9.29 20.63
CA HIS A 220 3.92 9.41 21.75
C HIS A 220 3.94 10.80 22.38
N ALA A 221 3.10 11.72 21.93
CA ALA A 221 2.96 13.05 22.51
C ALA A 221 2.49 12.94 23.98
N GLY A 222 3.19 13.57 24.90
CA GLY A 222 2.88 13.53 26.35
C GLY A 222 3.55 12.40 27.14
N TYR A 223 4.10 11.36 26.47
CA TYR A 223 4.81 10.24 27.12
C TYR A 223 6.34 10.31 26.92
N ARG A 224 6.82 11.44 26.40
CA ARG A 224 8.25 11.63 26.12
C ARG A 224 8.94 12.12 27.38
N GLU A 225 9.78 11.29 27.93
CA GLU A 225 10.84 11.79 28.83
C GLU A 225 11.74 12.73 28.02
N SER A 226 12.35 13.73 28.72
CA SER A 226 13.32 14.65 28.12
C SER A 226 14.55 13.86 27.68
N LEU A 227 14.43 13.15 26.58
CA LEU A 227 15.52 12.41 25.96
C LEU A 227 16.52 13.46 25.46
N SER A 228 17.70 13.47 26.04
CA SER A 228 18.88 14.02 25.39
C SER A 228 18.89 13.54 23.96
N TYR A 229 19.13 14.45 23.03
CA TYR A 229 19.23 14.15 21.59
C TYR A 229 20.36 13.14 21.41
N ASN A 230 20.03 11.85 21.49
CA ASN A 230 21.01 10.80 21.37
C ASN A 230 21.54 10.83 19.94
N LYS A 231 22.85 11.00 19.81
CA LYS A 231 23.52 10.81 18.53
C LYS A 231 23.13 9.43 17.99
N PRO A 232 22.95 9.31 16.66
CA PRO A 232 22.67 8.02 16.05
C PRO A 232 23.63 6.95 16.57
N GLY A 233 23.10 5.84 17.07
CA GLY A 233 23.90 4.70 17.51
C GLY A 233 24.68 4.09 16.35
N GLU A 234 25.58 3.17 16.65
CA GLU A 234 26.39 2.49 15.63
C GLU A 234 25.53 1.75 14.60
N ASP A 235 24.46 1.11 15.04
CA ASP A 235 23.51 0.41 14.14
C ASP A 235 22.86 1.35 13.13
N THR A 236 22.52 2.58 13.55
CA THR A 236 21.97 3.60 12.65
C THR A 236 22.99 4.04 11.60
N LYS A 237 24.26 4.19 11.98
CA LYS A 237 25.32 4.54 11.03
C LYS A 237 25.57 3.43 10.03
N GLN A 238 25.60 2.17 10.46
CA GLN A 238 25.75 1.01 9.61
C GLN A 238 24.57 0.90 8.62
N PHE A 239 23.34 1.11 9.10
CA PHE A 239 22.15 1.15 8.25
C PHE A 239 22.25 2.26 7.19
N GLN A 240 22.62 3.48 7.60
CA GLN A 240 22.81 4.60 6.70
C GLN A 240 23.92 4.35 5.66
N GLN A 241 25.03 3.75 6.08
CA GLN A 241 26.11 3.40 5.17
C GLN A 241 25.64 2.38 4.14
N ARG A 242 24.88 1.35 4.57
CA ARG A 242 24.33 0.35 3.67
C ARG A 242 23.35 0.94 2.66
N ILE A 243 22.54 1.93 3.05
CA ILE A 243 21.70 2.70 2.10
C ILE A 243 22.58 3.37 1.02
N ARG A 244 23.65 4.07 1.41
CA ARG A 244 24.56 4.73 0.47
C ARG A 244 25.16 3.74 -0.51
N ASP A 245 25.66 2.62 -0.01
CA ASP A 245 26.32 1.59 -0.82
C ASP A 245 25.35 0.96 -1.83
N ARG A 246 24.13 0.60 -1.38
CA ARG A 246 23.09 0.03 -2.27
C ARG A 246 22.65 1.04 -3.31
N LEU A 247 22.48 2.32 -2.95
CA LEU A 247 22.07 3.36 -3.87
C LEU A 247 23.15 3.66 -4.90
N LYS A 248 24.42 3.82 -4.49
CA LYS A 248 25.54 4.01 -5.41
C LYS A 248 25.64 2.85 -6.39
N ARG A 249 25.56 1.60 -5.91
CA ARG A 249 25.55 0.42 -6.78
C ARG A 249 24.35 0.39 -7.75
N SER A 250 23.16 0.86 -7.32
CA SER A 250 21.99 1.02 -8.21
C SER A 250 22.25 2.03 -9.33
N ILE A 251 22.87 3.16 -9.00
CA ILE A 251 23.23 4.21 -9.96
C ILE A 251 24.29 3.70 -10.93
N ASP A 252 25.39 3.10 -10.43
CA ASP A 252 26.47 2.56 -11.24
C ASP A 252 25.95 1.52 -12.26
N LYS A 253 25.00 0.69 -11.83
CA LYS A 253 24.36 -0.31 -12.70
C LYS A 253 23.57 0.35 -13.84
N LEU A 254 22.85 1.44 -13.55
CA LEU A 254 22.13 2.24 -14.56
C LEU A 254 23.10 2.96 -15.52
N GLU A 255 24.17 3.58 -15.01
CA GLU A 255 25.18 4.29 -15.80
C GLU A 255 25.89 3.35 -16.78
N LYS A 256 26.15 2.09 -16.37
CA LYS A 256 26.75 1.05 -17.21
C LYS A 256 25.76 0.38 -18.17
N GLY A 257 24.48 0.69 -18.10
CA GLY A 257 23.44 0.00 -18.89
C GLY A 257 23.26 -1.46 -18.52
N GLU A 258 23.63 -1.85 -17.29
CA GLU A 258 23.46 -3.22 -16.80
C GLU A 258 21.97 -3.47 -16.46
N GLN A 259 21.47 -4.64 -16.85
CA GLN A 259 20.11 -5.05 -16.48
C GLN A 259 20.03 -5.42 -15.01
N ARG A 260 18.84 -5.31 -14.42
CA ARG A 260 18.56 -5.78 -13.07
C ARG A 260 18.69 -7.30 -13.00
N ASP A 261 19.17 -7.78 -11.87
CA ASP A 261 19.15 -9.22 -11.59
C ASP A 261 17.70 -9.67 -11.32
N ILE A 262 17.41 -10.95 -11.51
CA ILE A 262 16.12 -11.54 -11.15
C ILE A 262 16.36 -12.48 -9.98
N LEU A 263 15.74 -12.14 -8.84
CA LEU A 263 15.78 -12.97 -7.64
C LEU A 263 14.70 -14.05 -7.72
N GLU A 264 15.05 -15.26 -7.33
CA GLU A 264 14.13 -16.38 -7.17
C GLU A 264 14.02 -16.77 -5.69
N PHE A 265 12.99 -17.52 -5.38
CA PHE A 265 12.81 -18.14 -4.08
C PHE A 265 13.50 -19.51 -4.00
N THR A 266 14.02 -19.86 -2.82
CA THR A 266 14.42 -21.25 -2.53
C THR A 266 13.18 -22.16 -2.58
N LYS A 267 13.40 -23.48 -2.73
CA LYS A 267 12.28 -24.46 -2.77
C LYS A 267 11.35 -24.37 -1.55
N PRO A 268 11.84 -24.25 -0.29
CA PRO A 268 10.97 -24.03 0.85
C PRO A 268 10.19 -22.71 0.77
N ALA A 269 10.83 -21.61 0.34
CA ALA A 269 10.20 -20.32 0.18
C ALA A 269 9.12 -20.33 -0.92
N LYS A 270 9.32 -21.03 -2.05
CA LYS A 270 8.29 -21.20 -3.10
C LYS A 270 7.02 -21.87 -2.54
N ARG A 271 7.17 -22.92 -1.73
CA ARG A 271 6.02 -23.58 -1.06
C ARG A 271 5.31 -22.64 -0.10
N LEU A 272 6.06 -21.93 0.73
CA LEU A 272 5.48 -20.95 1.65
C LEU A 272 4.74 -19.86 0.88
N TRP A 273 5.28 -19.36 -0.24
CA TRP A 273 4.65 -18.35 -1.08
C TRP A 273 3.28 -18.82 -1.61
N GLU A 274 3.23 -20.07 -2.11
CA GLU A 274 2.00 -20.69 -2.63
C GLU A 274 0.94 -20.85 -1.51
N ASP A 275 1.36 -21.30 -0.33
CA ASP A 275 0.48 -21.44 0.84
C ASP A 275 -0.07 -20.09 1.30
N LEU A 276 0.77 -19.05 1.40
CA LEU A 276 0.36 -17.70 1.77
C LEU A 276 -0.61 -17.10 0.76
N ASN A 277 -0.32 -17.25 -0.53
CA ASN A 277 -1.19 -16.77 -1.59
C ASN A 277 -2.57 -17.45 -1.53
N PHE A 278 -2.59 -18.77 -1.34
CA PHE A 278 -3.84 -19.52 -1.17
C PHE A 278 -4.65 -19.04 0.04
N MET A 279 -4.00 -18.82 1.18
CA MET A 279 -4.66 -18.31 2.40
C MET A 279 -5.25 -16.92 2.18
N ILE A 280 -4.52 -16.00 1.52
CA ILE A 280 -5.01 -14.67 1.20
C ILE A 280 -6.23 -14.75 0.28
N GLN A 281 -6.21 -15.64 -0.72
CA GLN A 281 -7.36 -15.83 -1.63
C GLN A 281 -8.62 -16.35 -0.91
N ILE A 282 -8.47 -17.18 0.13
CA ILE A 282 -9.60 -17.61 0.98
C ILE A 282 -10.19 -16.39 1.70
N GLU A 283 -9.35 -15.51 2.23
CA GLU A 283 -9.77 -14.34 2.99
C GLU A 283 -10.42 -13.21 2.14
N LEU A 284 -10.40 -13.33 0.82
CA LEU A 284 -11.15 -12.46 -0.10
C LEU A 284 -12.63 -12.88 -0.26
N ARG A 285 -12.98 -14.11 0.17
CA ARG A 285 -14.34 -14.64 0.09
C ARG A 285 -15.27 -13.92 1.08
N PRO A 286 -16.61 -14.06 0.93
CA PRO A 286 -17.54 -13.64 1.97
C PRO A 286 -17.11 -14.15 3.35
N ASP A 287 -17.22 -13.33 4.38
CA ASP A 287 -16.76 -13.58 5.75
C ASP A 287 -15.23 -13.62 5.96
N GLY A 288 -14.43 -13.43 4.91
CA GLY A 288 -12.98 -13.24 5.01
C GLY A 288 -12.59 -11.82 5.44
N VAL A 289 -11.37 -11.69 5.97
CA VAL A 289 -10.81 -10.40 6.44
C VAL A 289 -10.77 -9.35 5.33
N PHE A 290 -10.47 -9.78 4.09
CA PHE A 290 -10.31 -8.89 2.95
C PHE A 290 -11.59 -8.75 2.10
N TYR A 291 -12.74 -9.26 2.56
CA TYR A 291 -13.98 -9.16 1.77
C TYR A 291 -14.36 -7.71 1.43
N HIS A 292 -14.16 -6.77 2.37
CA HIS A 292 -14.38 -5.34 2.17
C HIS A 292 -13.11 -4.56 1.79
N ALA A 293 -11.99 -5.26 1.60
CA ALA A 293 -10.69 -4.73 1.24
C ALA A 293 -10.06 -5.55 0.09
N LYS A 294 -10.87 -5.94 -0.90
CA LYS A 294 -10.42 -6.80 -2.01
C LYS A 294 -9.27 -6.18 -2.79
N ASP A 295 -9.33 -4.86 -3.01
CA ASP A 295 -8.28 -4.07 -3.61
C ASP A 295 -6.91 -4.32 -2.94
N HIS A 296 -6.88 -4.29 -1.61
CA HIS A 296 -5.68 -4.54 -0.81
C HIS A 296 -5.28 -6.02 -0.81
N GLY A 297 -6.23 -6.93 -0.58
CA GLY A 297 -5.96 -8.36 -0.54
C GLY A 297 -5.34 -8.90 -1.83
N GLU A 298 -5.81 -8.43 -2.99
CA GLU A 298 -5.26 -8.77 -4.31
C GLU A 298 -3.81 -8.28 -4.50
N LYS A 299 -3.41 -7.19 -3.83
CA LYS A 299 -2.04 -6.65 -3.89
C LYS A 299 -1.15 -7.11 -2.74
N LEU A 300 -1.69 -7.80 -1.76
CA LEU A 300 -0.95 -8.15 -0.56
C LEU A 300 0.21 -9.10 -0.84
N MET A 301 -0.01 -10.16 -1.65
CA MET A 301 1.06 -11.10 -1.97
C MET A 301 2.18 -10.45 -2.79
N GLU A 302 1.84 -9.49 -3.64
CA GLU A 302 2.82 -8.69 -4.37
C GLU A 302 3.67 -7.84 -3.42
N ASN A 303 3.06 -7.15 -2.46
CA ASN A 303 3.77 -6.39 -1.44
C ASN A 303 4.68 -7.27 -0.56
N ILE A 304 4.21 -8.46 -0.15
CA ILE A 304 5.03 -9.43 0.57
C ILE A 304 6.27 -9.84 -0.23
N THR A 305 6.07 -10.14 -1.52
CA THR A 305 7.17 -10.52 -2.43
C THR A 305 8.19 -9.40 -2.58
N ARG A 306 7.74 -8.16 -2.77
CA ARG A 306 8.59 -6.98 -2.90
C ARG A 306 9.40 -6.72 -1.62
N ILE A 307 8.77 -6.82 -0.45
CA ILE A 307 9.46 -6.66 0.83
C ILE A 307 10.49 -7.77 1.03
N ALA A 308 10.17 -9.02 0.72
CA ALA A 308 11.13 -10.11 0.80
C ALA A 308 12.36 -9.86 -0.09
N GLY A 309 12.14 -9.37 -1.33
CA GLY A 309 13.23 -8.97 -2.21
C GLY A 309 14.06 -7.80 -1.65
N VAL A 310 13.42 -6.79 -1.09
CA VAL A 310 14.13 -5.64 -0.49
C VAL A 310 14.95 -6.07 0.73
N ILE A 311 14.41 -6.91 1.60
CA ILE A 311 15.14 -7.46 2.76
C ILE A 311 16.36 -8.23 2.27
N HIS A 312 16.19 -9.13 1.31
CA HIS A 312 17.26 -9.92 0.72
C HIS A 312 18.37 -9.05 0.13
N LEU A 313 18.02 -8.06 -0.71
CA LEU A 313 18.94 -7.11 -1.32
C LEU A 313 19.67 -6.22 -0.31
N PHE A 314 19.01 -5.90 0.80
CA PHE A 314 19.54 -5.02 1.81
C PHE A 314 20.49 -5.76 2.75
N GLU A 315 20.13 -6.97 3.20
CA GLU A 315 20.89 -7.72 4.20
C GLU A 315 22.07 -8.50 3.62
N ASN A 316 21.99 -8.94 2.36
CA ASN A 316 23.00 -9.79 1.77
C ASN A 316 23.93 -8.99 0.84
N ASP A 317 25.26 -9.12 1.04
CA ASP A 317 26.26 -8.53 0.15
C ASP A 317 26.34 -9.27 -1.19
N ASP A 318 26.23 -10.59 -1.17
CA ASP A 318 25.98 -11.43 -2.34
C ASP A 318 24.48 -11.70 -2.49
N TYR A 319 23.76 -10.69 -3.00
CA TYR A 319 22.32 -10.75 -3.17
C TYR A 319 21.85 -11.59 -4.39
N ARG A 320 22.78 -12.24 -5.14
CA ARG A 320 22.41 -13.11 -6.26
C ARG A 320 21.93 -14.48 -5.82
N SER A 321 22.04 -14.80 -4.52
CA SER A 321 21.44 -15.98 -3.94
C SER A 321 19.92 -15.91 -3.95
N ASN A 322 19.24 -17.03 -3.73
CA ASN A 322 17.77 -17.08 -3.71
C ASN A 322 17.19 -16.61 -2.37
N ILE A 323 16.06 -15.93 -2.42
CA ILE A 323 15.30 -15.48 -1.25
C ILE A 323 14.91 -16.70 -0.40
N THR A 324 15.22 -16.65 0.88
CA THR A 324 14.98 -17.74 1.82
C THR A 324 13.56 -17.74 2.37
N GLU A 325 13.14 -18.86 2.94
CA GLU A 325 11.86 -18.96 3.65
C GLU A 325 11.77 -18.00 4.84
N ALA A 326 12.87 -17.79 5.56
CA ALA A 326 12.91 -16.88 6.71
C ALA A 326 12.66 -15.41 6.29
N GLU A 327 13.28 -14.95 5.22
CA GLU A 327 13.07 -13.60 4.67
C GLU A 327 11.62 -13.41 4.20
N LEU A 328 11.05 -14.41 3.52
CA LEU A 328 9.65 -14.35 3.09
C LEU A 328 8.68 -14.35 4.28
N ARG A 329 8.95 -15.15 5.31
CA ARG A 329 8.14 -15.19 6.54
C ARG A 329 8.18 -13.86 7.28
N TYR A 330 9.36 -13.25 7.38
CA TYR A 330 9.50 -11.93 7.99
C TYR A 330 8.76 -10.84 7.19
N ALA A 331 8.84 -10.87 5.86
CA ALA A 331 8.09 -9.98 4.99
C ALA A 331 6.57 -10.13 5.17
N TYR A 332 6.09 -11.37 5.32
CA TYR A 332 4.68 -11.64 5.60
C TYR A 332 4.23 -11.05 6.95
N GLU A 333 5.01 -11.22 8.01
CA GLU A 333 4.67 -10.67 9.32
C GLU A 333 4.61 -9.13 9.31
N LEU A 334 5.54 -8.48 8.61
CA LEU A 334 5.49 -7.03 8.40
C LEU A 334 4.22 -6.62 7.63
N CYS A 335 3.90 -7.32 6.55
CA CYS A 335 2.71 -7.03 5.76
C CYS A 335 1.41 -7.26 6.52
N ARG A 336 1.36 -8.25 7.41
CA ARG A 336 0.21 -8.44 8.32
C ARG A 336 -0.05 -7.18 9.15
N HIS A 337 1.02 -6.60 9.70
CA HIS A 337 0.94 -5.39 10.49
C HIS A 337 0.44 -4.21 9.68
N TYR A 338 0.99 -3.99 8.48
CA TYR A 338 0.55 -2.92 7.57
C TYR A 338 -0.88 -3.13 7.07
N SER A 339 -1.28 -4.37 6.80
CA SER A 339 -2.65 -4.70 6.37
C SER A 339 -3.68 -4.37 7.44
N ARG A 340 -3.35 -4.56 8.72
CA ARG A 340 -4.24 -4.17 9.81
C ARG A 340 -4.48 -2.66 9.78
N HIS A 341 -3.41 -1.86 9.68
CA HIS A 341 -3.55 -0.41 9.59
C HIS A 341 -4.29 0.03 8.32
N TYR A 342 -4.11 -0.69 7.21
CA TYR A 342 -4.90 -0.44 5.99
C TYR A 342 -6.39 -0.64 6.22
N ILE A 343 -6.77 -1.77 6.80
CA ILE A 343 -8.17 -2.08 7.11
C ILE A 343 -8.75 -1.04 8.09
N ASP A 344 -8.04 -0.74 9.15
CA ASP A 344 -8.52 0.16 10.20
C ASP A 344 -8.63 1.62 9.76
N HIS A 345 -7.73 2.10 8.88
CA HIS A 345 -7.61 3.53 8.59
C HIS A 345 -7.93 3.93 7.15
N ILE A 346 -7.83 3.01 6.18
CA ILE A 346 -8.19 3.29 4.78
C ILE A 346 -9.58 2.74 4.44
N VAL A 347 -9.86 1.49 4.83
CA VAL A 347 -11.18 0.88 4.59
C VAL A 347 -12.19 1.41 5.61
N GLY A 348 -11.80 1.42 6.88
CA GLY A 348 -12.68 1.76 8.00
C GLY A 348 -13.78 0.73 8.24
N GLU A 349 -14.76 1.09 9.04
CA GLU A 349 -15.91 0.23 9.34
C GLU A 349 -16.77 0.02 8.08
N PRO A 350 -16.99 -1.23 7.63
CA PRO A 350 -17.86 -1.50 6.49
C PRO A 350 -19.29 -0.99 6.74
N ARG A 351 -19.94 -0.41 5.73
CA ARG A 351 -21.32 0.11 5.85
C ARG A 351 -22.30 -0.91 6.42
N ILE A 352 -22.14 -2.18 6.08
CA ILE A 352 -22.98 -3.24 6.60
C ILE A 352 -22.85 -3.41 8.13
N VAL A 353 -21.64 -3.21 8.67
CA VAL A 353 -21.37 -3.26 10.12
C VAL A 353 -21.99 -2.04 10.81
N THR A 354 -21.82 -0.85 10.23
CA THR A 354 -22.47 0.38 10.72
C THR A 354 -23.99 0.19 10.76
N LEU A 355 -24.60 -0.36 9.71
CA LEU A 355 -26.02 -0.62 9.65
C LEU A 355 -26.46 -1.69 10.68
N ALA A 356 -25.64 -2.71 10.91
CA ALA A 356 -25.93 -3.73 11.94
C ALA A 356 -25.86 -3.12 13.35
N ASN A 357 -24.90 -2.24 13.62
CA ASN A 357 -24.78 -1.50 14.88
C ASN A 357 -26.01 -0.58 15.11
N GLU A 358 -26.43 0.15 14.08
CA GLU A 358 -27.63 0.97 14.16
C GLU A 358 -28.92 0.13 14.33
N LEU A 359 -28.96 -1.09 13.75
CA LEU A 359 -30.04 -2.03 13.95
C LEU A 359 -30.09 -2.52 15.42
N VAL A 360 -28.95 -2.87 16.00
CA VAL A 360 -28.84 -3.23 17.44
C VAL A 360 -29.33 -2.08 18.31
N ARG A 361 -28.91 -0.83 18.00
CA ARG A 361 -29.38 0.34 18.73
C ARG A 361 -30.91 0.49 18.65
N ALA A 362 -31.48 0.34 17.47
CA ALA A 362 -32.93 0.41 17.28
C ALA A 362 -33.67 -0.73 18.04
N ILE A 363 -33.09 -1.94 18.06
CA ILE A 363 -33.64 -3.07 18.80
C ILE A 363 -33.65 -2.78 20.32
N ARG A 364 -32.58 -2.25 20.87
CA ARG A 364 -32.48 -1.85 22.29
C ARG A 364 -33.53 -0.78 22.66
N LEU A 365 -33.79 0.17 21.75
CA LEU A 365 -34.75 1.25 22.00
C LEU A 365 -36.19 0.83 21.84
N TYR A 366 -36.51 -0.08 20.93
CA TYR A 366 -37.89 -0.37 20.49
C TYR A 366 -38.26 -1.83 20.61
N GLY A 367 -37.37 -2.73 20.94
CA GLY A 367 -37.62 -4.12 21.24
C GLY A 367 -38.18 -4.31 22.69
N THR A 368 -38.70 -5.46 22.95
CA THR A 368 -39.19 -5.85 24.30
C THR A 368 -38.05 -6.56 25.00
N LYS A 369 -37.54 -6.01 26.11
CA LYS A 369 -36.52 -6.64 26.93
C LYS A 369 -37.09 -7.90 27.61
N ARG A 370 -36.40 -9.03 27.45
CA ARG A 370 -36.69 -10.30 28.13
C ARG A 370 -35.48 -10.71 28.96
N GLY A 371 -35.61 -10.72 30.27
CA GLY A 371 -34.48 -11.00 31.16
C GLY A 371 -33.42 -9.87 31.10
N ASP A 372 -32.17 -10.18 31.47
CA ASP A 372 -31.12 -9.20 31.58
C ASP A 372 -30.41 -8.93 30.26
N CYS A 373 -30.32 -9.94 29.36
CA CYS A 373 -29.46 -9.92 28.17
C CYS A 373 -30.19 -10.19 26.84
N GLU A 374 -31.54 -10.19 26.82
CA GLU A 374 -32.31 -10.54 25.62
C GLU A 374 -33.31 -9.46 25.24
N TYR A 375 -33.37 -9.15 23.94
CA TYR A 375 -34.41 -8.26 23.37
C TYR A 375 -35.16 -8.99 22.28
N GLU A 376 -36.45 -9.16 22.47
CA GLU A 376 -37.35 -9.66 21.44
C GLU A 376 -37.86 -8.54 20.57
N PHE A 377 -37.88 -8.73 19.26
CA PHE A 377 -38.35 -7.73 18.31
C PHE A 377 -39.00 -8.32 17.07
N ILE A 378 -39.85 -7.51 16.45
CA ILE A 378 -40.46 -7.80 15.15
C ILE A 378 -39.79 -6.91 14.10
N LYS A 379 -39.29 -7.51 13.02
CA LYS A 379 -38.56 -6.81 11.93
C LYS A 379 -39.31 -5.59 11.40
N THR A 380 -40.62 -5.70 11.16
CA THR A 380 -41.44 -4.60 10.63
C THR A 380 -41.62 -3.46 11.64
N THR A 381 -41.63 -3.73 12.93
CA THR A 381 -41.71 -2.72 13.99
C THR A 381 -40.41 -1.91 14.05
N ILE A 382 -39.27 -2.60 14.04
CA ILE A 382 -37.97 -1.94 14.05
C ILE A 382 -37.78 -1.11 12.77
N LYS A 383 -38.13 -1.64 11.59
CA LYS A 383 -38.04 -0.92 10.32
C LYS A 383 -38.74 0.44 10.34
N ARG A 384 -39.92 0.53 10.91
CA ARG A 384 -40.70 1.78 10.97
C ARG A 384 -40.05 2.85 11.84
N ARG A 385 -39.28 2.44 12.87
CA ARG A 385 -38.73 3.33 13.90
C ARG A 385 -37.23 3.57 13.75
N ALA A 386 -36.54 2.77 12.91
CA ALA A 386 -35.12 2.88 12.66
C ALA A 386 -34.76 4.12 11.81
N ILE A 387 -33.48 4.38 11.69
CA ILE A 387 -32.92 5.40 10.82
C ILE A 387 -33.32 5.17 9.35
N ARG A 388 -33.24 6.23 8.54
CA ARG A 388 -33.69 6.21 7.14
C ARG A 388 -33.11 5.04 6.34
N ASP A 389 -31.81 4.80 6.46
CA ASP A 389 -31.10 3.77 5.71
C ASP A 389 -31.62 2.35 6.03
N LEU A 390 -31.99 2.07 7.27
CA LEU A 390 -32.58 0.78 7.69
C LEU A 390 -34.08 0.63 7.32
N ARG A 391 -34.71 1.67 6.75
CA ARG A 391 -36.07 1.54 6.20
C ARG A 391 -36.08 0.90 4.81
N GLU A 392 -34.95 0.84 4.14
CA GLU A 392 -34.78 0.06 2.92
C GLU A 392 -34.69 -1.44 3.26
N ASN A 393 -35.45 -2.27 2.52
CA ASN A 393 -35.50 -3.71 2.81
C ASN A 393 -34.13 -4.36 2.69
N GLU A 394 -33.40 -4.06 1.65
CA GLU A 394 -32.09 -4.64 1.38
C GLU A 394 -31.08 -4.35 2.49
N ASN A 395 -30.99 -3.10 2.93
CA ASN A 395 -30.10 -2.69 4.01
C ASN A 395 -30.46 -3.35 5.33
N LEU A 396 -31.75 -3.43 5.64
CA LEU A 396 -32.23 -4.09 6.85
C LEU A 396 -31.95 -5.61 6.81
N ASP A 397 -32.20 -6.25 5.67
CA ASP A 397 -31.98 -7.68 5.51
C ASP A 397 -30.51 -8.05 5.55
N ASN A 398 -29.66 -7.24 4.95
CA ASN A 398 -28.22 -7.41 5.02
C ASN A 398 -27.68 -7.23 6.45
N ALA A 399 -28.11 -6.19 7.16
CA ALA A 399 -27.72 -5.94 8.55
C ALA A 399 -28.22 -7.05 9.48
N LEU A 400 -29.50 -7.48 9.34
CA LEU A 400 -30.05 -8.57 10.11
C LEU A 400 -29.34 -9.90 9.79
N GLY A 401 -29.06 -10.16 8.52
CA GLY A 401 -28.32 -11.33 8.07
C GLY A 401 -26.91 -11.38 8.64
N LEU A 402 -26.21 -10.24 8.76
CA LEU A 402 -24.91 -10.18 9.43
C LEU A 402 -25.04 -10.56 10.91
N LEU A 403 -25.98 -9.97 11.65
CA LEU A 403 -26.19 -10.28 13.07
C LEU A 403 -26.60 -11.75 13.29
N MET A 404 -27.35 -12.33 12.37
CA MET A 404 -27.72 -13.76 12.43
C MET A 404 -26.51 -14.66 12.16
N ARG A 405 -25.68 -14.35 11.16
CA ARG A 405 -24.47 -15.14 10.86
C ARG A 405 -23.45 -15.09 12.00
N THR A 406 -23.35 -13.97 12.68
CA THR A 406 -22.45 -13.80 13.84
C THR A 406 -23.07 -14.33 15.15
N GLY A 407 -24.31 -14.84 15.12
CA GLY A 407 -24.98 -15.42 16.26
C GLY A 407 -25.64 -14.43 17.23
N HIS A 408 -25.49 -13.12 16.99
CA HIS A 408 -26.06 -12.08 17.87
C HIS A 408 -27.59 -12.00 17.80
N VAL A 409 -28.17 -12.41 16.68
CA VAL A 409 -29.63 -12.49 16.52
C VAL A 409 -30.02 -13.87 16.08
N GLN A 410 -31.07 -14.39 16.67
CA GLN A 410 -31.70 -15.63 16.26
C GLN A 410 -33.18 -15.42 15.95
N GLN A 411 -33.69 -16.16 14.99
CA GLN A 411 -35.16 -16.19 14.75
C GLN A 411 -35.84 -16.93 15.86
N SER A 412 -36.95 -16.40 16.36
CA SER A 412 -37.75 -17.04 17.41
C SER A 412 -38.29 -18.38 16.94
N ARG A 413 -38.22 -19.40 17.80
CA ARG A 413 -38.78 -20.73 17.52
C ARG A 413 -40.31 -20.73 17.44
N TYR A 414 -40.96 -19.69 17.98
CA TYR A 414 -42.41 -19.58 18.09
C TYR A 414 -43.06 -18.74 16.99
N SER A 415 -42.28 -17.97 16.23
CA SER A 415 -42.81 -17.12 15.17
C SER A 415 -41.74 -16.75 14.15
N ASN A 416 -42.06 -16.94 12.87
CA ASN A 416 -41.16 -16.59 11.75
C ASN A 416 -40.94 -15.06 11.58
N SER A 417 -41.73 -14.23 12.28
CA SER A 417 -41.62 -12.77 12.21
C SER A 417 -40.93 -12.16 13.42
N GLN A 418 -40.60 -12.95 14.42
CA GLN A 418 -39.96 -12.53 15.66
C GLN A 418 -38.51 -12.96 15.71
N TYR A 419 -37.67 -12.11 16.28
CA TYR A 419 -36.25 -12.32 16.44
C TYR A 419 -35.83 -11.98 17.87
N ILE A 420 -34.75 -12.58 18.32
CA ILE A 420 -34.16 -12.35 19.64
C ILE A 420 -32.74 -11.90 19.45
N LEU A 421 -32.38 -10.71 20.00
CA LEU A 421 -31.04 -10.22 20.13
C LEU A 421 -30.46 -10.64 21.47
N TYR A 422 -29.26 -11.22 21.49
CA TYR A 422 -28.53 -11.65 22.68
C TYR A 422 -27.41 -10.65 22.98
N GLU A 423 -27.47 -9.91 24.08
CA GLU A 423 -26.47 -8.93 24.48
C GLU A 423 -25.17 -9.54 25.04
N ASP A 424 -25.31 -10.66 25.74
CA ASP A 424 -24.16 -11.41 26.30
C ASP A 424 -23.17 -11.89 25.26
N LEU A 425 -23.60 -12.07 24.02
CA LEU A 425 -22.73 -12.45 22.90
C LEU A 425 -21.85 -11.31 22.39
N PHE A 426 -22.12 -10.06 22.79
CA PHE A 426 -21.24 -8.93 22.47
C PHE A 426 -19.95 -8.93 23.30
N GLU A 427 -19.93 -9.63 24.43
CA GLU A 427 -18.77 -9.73 25.33
C GLU A 427 -17.93 -11.00 25.10
N ALA A 428 -18.45 -12.01 24.41
CA ALA A 428 -17.94 -13.39 24.49
C ALA A 428 -17.37 -13.98 23.20
N VAL A 429 -17.00 -13.21 22.19
CA VAL A 429 -16.41 -13.79 20.96
C VAL A 429 -14.90 -13.88 21.07
N GLY A 430 -14.45 -15.00 21.68
CA GLY A 430 -13.06 -15.48 21.64
C GLY A 430 -12.04 -14.53 22.29
N ASN A 431 -10.89 -15.01 22.70
CA ASN A 431 -9.81 -14.37 23.46
C ASN A 431 -9.34 -12.94 23.05
N ARG A 432 -10.15 -12.18 22.32
CA ARG A 432 -10.02 -10.75 22.07
C ARG A 432 -11.36 -10.10 22.29
N GLU A 433 -11.38 -9.16 23.19
CA GLU A 433 -12.50 -8.25 23.38
C GLU A 433 -12.86 -7.63 22.03
N PRO A 434 -14.13 -7.74 21.56
CA PRO A 434 -14.57 -6.92 20.44
C PRO A 434 -14.32 -5.47 20.84
N GLU A 435 -13.59 -4.70 20.01
CA GLU A 435 -13.44 -3.27 20.24
C GLU A 435 -14.84 -2.64 20.20
N ILE A 436 -15.43 -2.46 21.36
CA ILE A 436 -16.68 -1.74 21.52
C ILE A 436 -16.37 -0.25 21.42
N LYS A 437 -16.34 0.28 20.22
CA LYS A 437 -16.30 1.73 20.02
C LYS A 437 -17.71 2.28 20.27
N ASN A 438 -17.86 3.08 21.33
CA ASN A 438 -19.12 3.76 21.69
C ASN A 438 -20.31 2.82 22.00
N GLY A 439 -20.06 1.64 22.57
CA GLY A 439 -21.12 0.72 22.93
C GLY A 439 -21.75 -0.05 21.77
N TYR A 440 -21.10 -0.06 20.60
CA TYR A 440 -21.54 -0.78 19.41
C TYR A 440 -20.63 -1.95 19.08
N PHE A 441 -21.23 -3.00 18.58
CA PHE A 441 -20.52 -4.17 18.09
C PHE A 441 -19.67 -3.84 16.86
N TYR A 442 -18.39 -4.12 16.94
CA TYR A 442 -17.46 -4.10 15.82
C TYR A 442 -16.68 -5.41 15.81
N HIS A 443 -16.89 -6.23 14.80
CA HIS A 443 -16.15 -7.48 14.65
C HIS A 443 -14.98 -7.29 13.74
N ILE A 444 -13.77 -7.15 14.32
CA ILE A 444 -12.52 -7.20 13.57
C ILE A 444 -12.04 -8.64 13.52
N LYS A 445 -12.10 -9.24 12.36
CA LYS A 445 -11.46 -10.52 12.11
C LYS A 445 -9.94 -10.34 12.03
N GLU A 446 -9.20 -11.25 12.65
CA GLU A 446 -7.74 -11.22 12.56
C GLU A 446 -7.27 -11.50 11.14
N LEU A 447 -6.12 -10.91 10.80
CA LEU A 447 -5.42 -11.25 9.57
C LEU A 447 -4.97 -12.72 9.61
N PRO A 448 -4.97 -13.42 8.48
CA PRO A 448 -4.57 -14.82 8.43
C PRO A 448 -3.15 -15.00 8.97
N ILE A 449 -2.94 -16.05 9.76
CA ILE A 449 -1.63 -16.46 10.26
C ILE A 449 -1.28 -17.76 9.55
N TYR A 450 -0.08 -17.82 8.96
CA TYR A 450 0.40 -19.06 8.40
C TYR A 450 0.61 -20.10 9.52
N GLU A 451 -0.10 -21.22 9.40
CA GLU A 451 0.13 -22.40 10.22
C GLU A 451 0.45 -23.60 9.32
N PRO A 452 1.42 -24.44 9.67
CA PRO A 452 1.67 -25.68 8.96
C PRO A 452 0.39 -26.52 8.84
N LYS A 453 0.23 -27.21 7.72
CA LYS A 453 -0.97 -28.00 7.40
C LYS A 453 -1.38 -28.96 8.54
N GLU A 454 -0.40 -29.61 9.13
CA GLU A 454 -0.58 -30.56 10.25
C GLU A 454 -1.25 -29.90 11.46
N LYS A 455 -0.82 -28.69 11.86
CA LYS A 455 -1.43 -27.92 12.95
C LYS A 455 -2.83 -27.42 12.61
N ARG A 456 -3.08 -27.05 11.35
CA ARG A 456 -4.42 -26.64 10.90
C ARG A 456 -5.41 -27.79 10.96
N ASP A 457 -4.99 -28.97 10.52
CA ASP A 457 -5.82 -30.19 10.54
C ASP A 457 -6.11 -30.66 11.97
N GLU A 458 -5.18 -30.47 12.89
CA GLU A 458 -5.34 -30.76 14.32
C GLU A 458 -6.35 -29.80 14.97
N LYS A 459 -6.17 -28.49 14.80
CA LYS A 459 -7.13 -27.47 15.27
C LYS A 459 -8.53 -27.68 14.70
N HIS A 460 -8.63 -28.06 13.44
CA HIS A 460 -9.93 -28.33 12.81
C HIS A 460 -10.62 -29.54 13.42
N ARG A 461 -9.88 -30.59 13.75
CA ARG A 461 -10.38 -31.76 14.49
C ARG A 461 -10.86 -31.38 15.90
N GLU A 462 -10.06 -30.65 16.65
CA GLU A 462 -10.42 -30.15 17.98
C GLU A 462 -11.69 -29.28 17.95
N GLN A 463 -11.83 -28.40 16.96
CA GLN A 463 -13.04 -27.58 16.79
C GLN A 463 -14.29 -28.42 16.48
N ILE A 464 -14.15 -29.46 15.66
CA ILE A 464 -15.26 -30.42 15.37
C ILE A 464 -15.65 -31.18 16.63
N GLU A 465 -14.66 -31.66 17.39
CA GLU A 465 -14.89 -32.39 18.64
C GLU A 465 -15.53 -31.48 19.69
N ALA A 466 -15.06 -30.28 19.88
CA ALA A 466 -15.65 -29.29 20.79
C ALA A 466 -17.09 -28.92 20.40
N ARG A 467 -17.36 -28.82 19.08
CA ARG A 467 -18.72 -28.58 18.57
C ARG A 467 -19.64 -29.78 18.82
N ASN A 468 -19.15 -31.01 18.70
CA ASN A 468 -19.90 -32.21 18.94
C ASN A 468 -20.19 -32.42 20.45
N LEU A 469 -19.20 -32.11 21.30
CA LEU A 469 -19.37 -32.12 22.77
C LEU A 469 -20.43 -31.12 23.24
N ARG A 470 -20.45 -29.89 22.65
CA ARG A 470 -21.51 -28.91 22.95
C ARG A 470 -22.89 -29.33 22.47
N LYS A 471 -23.00 -30.16 21.43
CA LYS A 471 -24.28 -30.71 20.95
C LYS A 471 -24.77 -31.90 21.76
N SER A 472 -23.87 -32.61 22.42
CA SER A 472 -24.19 -33.79 23.24
C SER A 472 -24.39 -33.47 24.72
N SER A 473 -24.12 -32.21 25.16
CA SER A 473 -24.47 -31.78 26.53
C SER A 473 -25.98 -31.64 26.66
N PRO A 474 -26.64 -32.40 27.55
CA PRO A 474 -28.06 -32.27 27.73
C PRO A 474 -28.41 -30.89 28.29
N SER A 475 -29.36 -30.23 27.62
CA SER A 475 -29.98 -29.02 28.14
C SER A 475 -30.42 -29.30 29.59
N ARG A 476 -29.93 -28.54 30.54
CA ARG A 476 -30.45 -28.53 31.89
C ARG A 476 -31.92 -28.09 31.82
N GLU A 477 -32.80 -29.06 31.72
CA GLU A 477 -34.24 -28.87 32.02
C GLU A 477 -34.35 -28.46 33.47
N GLY A 478 -35.20 -27.48 33.69
CA GLY A 478 -35.43 -26.84 34.95
C GLY A 478 -35.86 -27.79 36.05
N ASP A 479 -35.28 -27.63 37.19
CA ASP A 479 -35.81 -28.12 38.45
C ASP A 479 -36.63 -27.00 39.10
N SER A 480 -37.91 -27.00 38.77
CA SER A 480 -38.93 -26.26 39.52
C SER A 480 -39.45 -27.19 40.59
N GLY A 481 -38.74 -27.28 41.69
CA GLY A 481 -39.16 -28.00 42.90
C GLY A 481 -39.75 -27.05 43.91
N SER A 482 -41.05 -26.94 43.89
CA SER A 482 -41.87 -26.45 45.03
C SER A 482 -41.60 -27.26 46.29
N GLY A 483 -41.39 -26.63 47.39
CA GLY A 483 -41.29 -27.22 48.74
C GLY A 483 -41.68 -26.25 49.82
N PHE A 484 -42.98 -26.21 50.08
CA PHE A 484 -43.54 -25.68 51.33
C PHE A 484 -43.11 -26.52 52.50
N GLY A 485 -42.88 -25.91 53.69
CA GLY A 485 -43.16 -26.60 54.94
C GLY A 485 -42.22 -26.30 56.12
N GLN A 486 -42.72 -25.45 57.01
CA GLN A 486 -42.43 -25.27 58.45
C GLN A 486 -41.15 -24.49 58.81
#